data_a2b19acd1836b59bf4669278ab9543df
#
_entry.id   a2b19acd1836b59bf4669278ab9543df
#
_cell.length_a   1.000
_cell.length_b   1.000
_cell.length_c   1.000
_cell.angle_alpha   90.00
_cell.angle_beta   90.00
_cell.angle_gamma   90.00
#
_symmetry.space_group_name_H-M   'P 1'
#
loop_
_entity.id
_entity.type
_entity.pdbx_description
1 polymer ?
#
loop_
_entity_poly.entity_id
_entity_poly.type
_entity_poly.pdbx_seq_one_letter_code
_entity_poly.pdbx_strand_id
1 'polypeptide(L)'
;MDKNILVETANKMMMRPKGILAMDESSPTIAKRLASINVDNNEDNRRRYRELIVTTPNLSDYISGAILFEETFDQKMNDGTLFRDYLASIGILPGIKVDKGARDLSCHPNEKITEGLDGLRDRLAAYYENGAKFCKWRAVITIGNDIPSDACIESNMNALARYASLCQENNLVPIVEPEVLINGTHSIDCLLYTSPSPRDSRKS
;
A
#
# COMPACT_ATOMS: atom_id res chain seq x y z
N MET A 1 0.53 -3.12 21.82
CA MET A 1 -0.66 -2.93 20.95
C MET A 1 -1.74 -2.22 21.74
N ASP A 2 -2.14 -1.04 21.30
CA ASP A 2 -3.26 -0.30 21.85
C ASP A 2 -4.45 -0.35 20.88
N LYS A 3 -5.51 -1.05 21.29
CA LYS A 3 -6.73 -1.24 20.49
C LYS A 3 -7.44 0.09 20.18
N ASN A 4 -7.40 1.04 21.10
CA ASN A 4 -8.11 2.32 20.93
C ASN A 4 -7.45 3.15 19.84
N ILE A 5 -6.12 3.19 19.80
CA ILE A 5 -5.36 3.87 18.75
C ILE A 5 -5.69 3.27 17.38
N LEU A 6 -5.72 1.95 17.27
CA LEU A 6 -6.02 1.26 16.01
C LEU A 6 -7.45 1.56 15.53
N VAL A 7 -8.44 1.47 16.43
CA VAL A 7 -9.84 1.76 16.09
C VAL A 7 -10.04 3.23 15.70
N GLU A 8 -9.45 4.16 16.45
CA GLU A 8 -9.52 5.59 16.14
C GLU A 8 -8.90 5.90 14.77
N THR A 9 -7.72 5.35 14.50
CA THR A 9 -7.04 5.52 13.22
C THR A 9 -7.87 4.93 12.07
N ALA A 10 -8.40 3.72 12.22
CA ALA A 10 -9.24 3.10 11.20
C ALA A 10 -10.51 3.91 10.92
N ASN A 11 -11.16 4.43 11.97
CA ASN A 11 -12.32 5.30 11.81
C ASN A 11 -12.00 6.60 11.07
N LYS A 12 -10.86 7.21 11.36
CA LYS A 12 -10.37 8.40 10.63
C LYS A 12 -10.08 8.09 9.16
N MET A 13 -9.45 6.94 8.88
CA MET A 13 -9.20 6.49 7.51
C MET A 13 -10.49 6.31 6.71
N MET A 14 -11.54 5.76 7.34
CA MET A 14 -12.82 5.44 6.70
C MET A 14 -13.86 6.56 6.78
N MET A 15 -13.47 7.76 7.20
CA MET A 15 -14.38 8.89 7.37
C MET A 15 -14.98 9.33 6.03
N ARG A 16 -16.31 9.30 5.93
CA ARG A 16 -17.02 9.77 4.72
C ARG A 16 -17.06 11.29 4.67
N PRO A 17 -16.98 11.89 3.47
CA PRO A 17 -16.91 11.29 2.11
C PRO A 17 -15.47 11.07 1.60
N LYS A 18 -14.47 11.00 2.47
CA LYS A 18 -13.05 10.96 2.12
C LYS A 18 -12.59 9.57 1.67
N GLY A 19 -11.57 9.55 0.81
CA GLY A 19 -10.86 8.35 0.37
C GLY A 19 -9.42 8.32 0.85
N ILE A 20 -8.71 7.23 0.51
CA ILE A 20 -7.28 7.07 0.75
C ILE A 20 -6.54 7.29 -0.58
N LEU A 21 -5.55 8.15 -0.57
CA LEU A 21 -4.69 8.44 -1.72
C LEU A 21 -3.55 7.43 -1.79
N ALA A 22 -3.46 6.68 -2.89
CA ALA A 22 -2.32 5.83 -3.19
C ALA A 22 -1.29 6.63 -4.00
N MET A 23 -0.15 6.94 -3.40
CA MET A 23 1.00 7.60 -4.03
C MET A 23 2.31 6.88 -3.69
N ASP A 24 2.20 5.57 -3.56
CA ASP A 24 3.24 4.64 -3.12
C ASP A 24 3.95 3.93 -4.27
N GLU A 25 3.90 4.49 -5.48
CA GLU A 25 4.55 3.91 -6.64
C GLU A 25 6.04 3.65 -6.37
N SER A 26 6.43 2.41 -6.61
CA SER A 26 7.85 2.01 -6.57
C SER A 26 8.67 2.69 -7.67
N SER A 27 9.99 2.75 -7.50
CA SER A 27 10.89 3.38 -8.48
C SER A 27 10.69 2.91 -9.93
N PRO A 28 10.48 1.61 -10.23
CA PRO A 28 10.17 1.17 -11.60
C PRO A 28 8.83 1.69 -12.13
N THR A 29 7.82 1.82 -11.26
CA THR A 29 6.49 2.30 -11.66
C THR A 29 6.52 3.80 -11.96
N ILE A 30 7.15 4.59 -11.09
CA ILE A 30 7.26 6.03 -11.30
C ILE A 30 8.15 6.35 -12.51
N ALA A 31 9.20 5.54 -12.76
CA ALA A 31 10.04 5.67 -13.95
C ALA A 31 9.22 5.59 -15.25
N LYS A 32 8.31 4.61 -15.34
CA LYS A 32 7.41 4.47 -16.51
C LYS A 32 6.50 5.69 -16.69
N ARG A 33 5.95 6.23 -15.59
CA ARG A 33 5.10 7.43 -15.64
C ARG A 33 5.87 8.66 -16.11
N LEU A 34 7.06 8.90 -15.56
CA LEU A 34 7.90 10.04 -15.96
C LEU A 34 8.36 9.91 -17.40
N ALA A 35 8.76 8.71 -17.84
CA ALA A 35 9.14 8.45 -19.23
C ALA A 35 8.00 8.73 -20.23
N SER A 36 6.74 8.45 -19.87
CA SER A 36 5.58 8.72 -20.74
C SER A 36 5.35 10.21 -21.05
N ILE A 37 5.95 11.10 -20.24
CA ILE A 37 5.90 12.55 -20.42
C ILE A 37 7.30 13.14 -20.71
N ASN A 38 8.27 12.31 -21.12
CA ASN A 38 9.64 12.69 -21.42
C ASN A 38 10.36 13.42 -20.27
N VAL A 39 10.14 12.98 -19.03
CA VAL A 39 10.81 13.49 -17.83
C VAL A 39 11.76 12.43 -17.28
N ASP A 40 12.99 12.82 -16.94
CA ASP A 40 13.98 11.92 -16.37
C ASP A 40 13.56 11.39 -14.99
N ASN A 41 13.82 10.10 -14.75
CA ASN A 41 13.59 9.49 -13.46
C ASN A 41 14.79 9.74 -12.52
N ASN A 42 14.83 10.90 -11.91
CA ASN A 42 15.75 11.23 -10.83
C ASN A 42 15.00 11.56 -9.55
N GLU A 43 15.70 11.68 -8.43
CA GLU A 43 15.10 11.93 -7.12
C GLU A 43 14.29 13.23 -7.08
N ASP A 44 14.81 14.33 -7.66
CA ASP A 44 14.12 15.63 -7.65
C ASP A 44 12.81 15.59 -8.46
N ASN A 45 12.81 14.95 -9.61
CA ASN A 45 11.58 14.82 -10.41
C ASN A 45 10.54 13.93 -9.71
N ARG A 46 10.96 12.87 -8.99
CA ARG A 46 10.05 12.07 -8.16
C ARG A 46 9.49 12.89 -7.00
N ARG A 47 10.34 13.68 -6.34
CA ARG A 47 9.94 14.61 -5.28
C ARG A 47 8.91 15.61 -5.79
N ARG A 48 9.21 16.30 -6.89
CA ARG A 48 8.32 17.30 -7.51
C ARG A 48 6.97 16.71 -7.91
N TYR A 49 6.97 15.52 -8.48
CA TYR A 49 5.73 14.82 -8.83
C TYR A 49 4.85 14.59 -7.59
N ARG A 50 5.42 14.12 -6.50
CA ARG A 50 4.69 13.86 -5.25
C ARG A 50 4.30 15.14 -4.52
N GLU A 51 5.13 16.15 -4.56
CA GLU A 51 4.83 17.47 -4.00
C GLU A 51 3.64 18.11 -4.71
N LEU A 52 3.56 18.04 -6.03
CA LEU A 52 2.41 18.51 -6.80
C LEU A 52 1.11 17.86 -6.34
N ILE A 53 1.13 16.58 -6.02
CA ILE A 53 -0.06 15.86 -5.55
C ILE A 53 -0.47 16.33 -4.15
N VAL A 54 0.45 16.34 -3.18
CA VAL A 54 0.10 16.66 -1.79
C VAL A 54 -0.23 18.12 -1.56
N THR A 55 0.27 19.03 -2.41
CA THR A 55 -0.03 20.47 -2.35
C THR A 55 -1.28 20.87 -3.14
N THR A 56 -2.03 19.90 -3.67
CA THR A 56 -3.31 20.18 -4.33
C THR A 56 -4.26 20.91 -3.37
N PRO A 57 -4.81 22.06 -3.77
CA PRO A 57 -5.74 22.81 -2.91
C PRO A 57 -6.92 21.96 -2.43
N ASN A 58 -7.28 22.11 -1.17
CA ASN A 58 -8.40 21.41 -0.53
C ASN A 58 -8.29 19.87 -0.54
N LEU A 59 -7.08 19.32 -0.68
CA LEU A 59 -6.87 17.87 -0.72
C LEU A 59 -7.44 17.19 0.54
N SER A 60 -7.31 17.81 1.70
CA SER A 60 -7.83 17.31 2.97
C SER A 60 -9.36 17.20 3.04
N ASP A 61 -10.10 17.87 2.15
CA ASP A 61 -11.56 17.74 2.12
C ASP A 61 -12.00 16.39 1.51
N TYR A 62 -11.14 15.78 0.69
CA TYR A 62 -11.43 14.57 -0.07
C TYR A 62 -10.59 13.37 0.36
N ILE A 63 -9.46 13.59 1.05
CA ILE A 63 -8.48 12.56 1.40
C ILE A 63 -8.32 12.50 2.92
N SER A 64 -8.47 11.29 3.48
CA SER A 64 -8.29 10.99 4.90
C SER A 64 -6.90 10.48 5.24
N GLY A 65 -6.25 9.79 4.30
CA GLY A 65 -4.91 9.22 4.46
C GLY A 65 -4.19 9.10 3.13
N ALA A 66 -2.86 9.15 3.13
CA ALA A 66 -2.02 8.99 1.95
C ALA A 66 -0.99 7.88 2.18
N ILE A 67 -0.91 6.93 1.24
CA ILE A 67 0.08 5.86 1.25
C ILE A 67 1.33 6.37 0.56
N LEU A 68 2.43 6.49 1.29
CA LEU A 68 3.72 6.94 0.77
C LEU A 68 4.63 5.77 0.42
N PHE A 69 5.50 5.99 -0.56
CA PHE A 69 6.67 5.15 -0.77
C PHE A 69 7.76 5.49 0.25
N GLU A 70 8.63 4.53 0.59
CA GLU A 70 9.67 4.69 1.62
C GLU A 70 10.56 5.94 1.39
N GLU A 71 11.02 6.16 0.15
CA GLU A 71 11.76 7.37 -0.22
C GLU A 71 11.01 8.65 0.14
N THR A 72 9.73 8.72 -0.20
CA THR A 72 8.90 9.91 0.03
C THR A 72 8.58 10.15 1.50
N PHE A 73 8.46 9.08 2.28
CA PHE A 73 8.16 9.18 3.70
C PHE A 73 9.24 9.96 4.47
N ASP A 74 10.49 9.81 4.06
CA ASP A 74 11.66 10.49 4.67
C ASP A 74 12.16 11.69 3.87
N GLN A 75 11.56 11.98 2.70
CA GLN A 75 11.97 13.06 1.82
C GLN A 75 11.37 14.40 2.25
N LYS A 76 12.10 15.48 1.98
CA LYS A 76 11.64 16.85 2.21
C LYS A 76 11.06 17.45 0.94
N MET A 77 10.02 18.24 1.10
CA MET A 77 9.46 19.13 0.09
C MET A 77 10.44 20.28 -0.21
N ASN A 78 10.11 21.10 -1.19
CA ASN A 78 10.96 22.24 -1.60
C ASN A 78 11.18 23.27 -0.48
N ASP A 79 10.22 23.41 0.44
CA ASP A 79 10.30 24.30 1.61
C ASP A 79 11.07 23.71 2.81
N GLY A 80 11.55 22.48 2.68
CA GLY A 80 12.27 21.76 3.73
C GLY A 80 11.39 20.97 4.69
N THR A 81 10.07 21.00 4.57
CA THR A 81 9.12 20.22 5.37
C THR A 81 9.12 18.77 4.93
N LEU A 82 9.09 17.79 5.85
CA LEU A 82 8.93 16.38 5.50
C LEU A 82 7.53 16.13 4.95
N PHE A 83 7.40 15.30 3.91
CA PHE A 83 6.10 14.97 3.32
C PHE A 83 5.10 14.44 4.34
N ARG A 84 5.54 13.55 5.24
CA ARG A 84 4.69 13.00 6.30
C ARG A 84 4.19 14.07 7.28
N ASP A 85 5.04 15.04 7.62
CA ASP A 85 4.69 16.12 8.55
C ASP A 85 3.73 17.11 7.90
N TYR A 86 3.94 17.44 6.63
CA TYR A 86 3.02 18.27 5.85
C TYR A 86 1.63 17.63 5.79
N LEU A 87 1.53 16.35 5.42
CA LEU A 87 0.26 15.62 5.38
C LEU A 87 -0.44 15.64 6.75
N ALA A 88 0.29 15.36 7.82
CA ALA A 88 -0.25 15.41 9.18
C ALA A 88 -0.76 16.81 9.55
N SER A 89 -0.05 17.87 9.15
CA SER A 89 -0.42 19.27 9.43
C SER A 89 -1.73 19.69 8.78
N ILE A 90 -2.08 19.12 7.62
CA ILE A 90 -3.34 19.38 6.91
C ILE A 90 -4.43 18.34 7.24
N GLY A 91 -4.21 17.50 8.25
CA GLY A 91 -5.19 16.51 8.72
C GLY A 91 -5.30 15.24 7.89
N ILE A 92 -4.33 14.94 7.02
CA ILE A 92 -4.24 13.70 6.25
C ILE A 92 -3.31 12.72 6.97
N LEU A 93 -3.77 11.51 7.25
CA LEU A 93 -2.99 10.49 7.95
C LEU A 93 -1.83 9.99 7.06
N PRO A 94 -0.56 10.08 7.51
CA PRO A 94 0.55 9.49 6.78
C PRO A 94 0.52 7.96 6.90
N GLY A 95 0.55 7.28 5.76
CA GLY A 95 0.72 5.84 5.67
C GLY A 95 1.94 5.48 4.84
N ILE A 96 2.38 4.23 4.92
CA ILE A 96 3.59 3.77 4.23
C ILE A 96 3.42 2.37 3.64
N LYS A 97 3.89 2.20 2.40
CA LYS A 97 4.05 0.89 1.78
C LYS A 97 5.30 0.21 2.35
N VAL A 98 5.12 -0.96 2.98
CA VAL A 98 6.19 -1.65 3.70
C VAL A 98 6.67 -2.93 3.04
N ASP A 99 5.95 -3.46 2.05
CA ASP A 99 6.44 -4.59 1.25
C ASP A 99 7.65 -4.20 0.38
N LYS A 100 8.48 -5.16 0.03
CA LYS A 100 9.66 -5.00 -0.82
C LYS A 100 9.43 -5.45 -2.28
N GLY A 101 8.16 -5.63 -2.65
CA GLY A 101 7.73 -5.95 -4.01
C GLY A 101 7.49 -7.43 -4.26
N ALA A 102 6.75 -7.70 -5.33
CA ALA A 102 6.46 -9.05 -5.79
C ALA A 102 7.66 -9.64 -6.54
N ARG A 103 8.00 -10.90 -6.22
CA ARG A 103 9.05 -11.71 -6.84
C ARG A 103 8.45 -12.97 -7.43
N ASP A 104 9.19 -13.65 -8.29
CA ASP A 104 8.75 -14.96 -8.80
C ASP A 104 8.69 -15.96 -7.65
N LEU A 105 7.57 -16.68 -7.56
CA LEU A 105 7.43 -17.77 -6.62
C LEU A 105 8.25 -18.95 -7.14
N SER A 106 9.24 -19.40 -6.36
CA SER A 106 10.15 -20.49 -6.76
C SER A 106 9.37 -21.74 -7.14
N CYS A 107 9.74 -22.36 -8.27
CA CYS A 107 9.12 -23.57 -8.84
C CYS A 107 7.64 -23.40 -9.27
N HIS A 108 7.10 -22.18 -9.31
CA HIS A 108 5.74 -21.89 -9.72
C HIS A 108 5.73 -20.82 -10.83
N PRO A 109 5.86 -21.21 -12.08
CA PRO A 109 5.93 -20.27 -13.22
C PRO A 109 4.74 -19.32 -13.28
N ASN A 110 5.02 -18.03 -13.53
CA ASN A 110 4.02 -16.96 -13.65
C ASN A 110 3.28 -16.59 -12.36
N GLU A 111 3.66 -17.15 -11.22
CA GLU A 111 3.11 -16.82 -9.92
C GLU A 111 4.09 -15.95 -9.11
N LYS A 112 3.57 -15.15 -8.19
CA LYS A 112 4.36 -14.19 -7.42
C LYS A 112 4.18 -14.41 -5.92
N ILE A 113 5.25 -14.12 -5.19
CA ILE A 113 5.25 -13.93 -3.74
C ILE A 113 5.71 -12.52 -3.43
N THR A 114 5.03 -11.84 -2.52
CA THR A 114 5.48 -10.53 -2.06
C THR A 114 6.42 -10.68 -0.87
N GLU A 115 7.60 -10.11 -1.01
CA GLU A 115 8.65 -10.15 0.01
C GLU A 115 8.65 -8.92 0.90
N GLY A 116 9.39 -8.97 2.04
CA GLY A 116 9.58 -7.82 2.92
C GLY A 116 9.31 -8.08 4.40
N LEU A 117 9.05 -9.34 4.81
CA LEU A 117 8.85 -9.70 6.22
C LEU A 117 10.14 -9.63 7.05
N ASP A 118 11.30 -9.83 6.40
CA ASP A 118 12.59 -9.78 7.09
C ASP A 118 12.87 -8.37 7.61
N GLY A 119 13.16 -8.27 8.92
CA GLY A 119 13.36 -6.99 9.61
C GLY A 119 12.12 -6.08 9.66
N LEU A 120 10.94 -6.57 9.30
CA LEU A 120 9.73 -5.74 9.25
C LEU A 120 9.35 -5.20 10.63
N ARG A 121 9.53 -5.97 11.71
CA ARG A 121 9.23 -5.54 13.08
C ARG A 121 9.93 -4.23 13.43
N ASP A 122 11.24 -4.17 13.19
CA ASP A 122 12.05 -3.00 13.53
C ASP A 122 11.71 -1.80 12.63
N ARG A 123 11.45 -2.06 11.34
CA ARG A 123 11.01 -1.01 10.42
C ARG A 123 9.66 -0.42 10.83
N LEU A 124 8.71 -1.24 11.26
CA LEU A 124 7.40 -0.76 11.70
C LEU A 124 7.49 0.08 12.97
N ALA A 125 8.34 -0.31 13.93
CA ALA A 125 8.59 0.49 15.12
C ALA A 125 9.12 1.89 14.73
N ALA A 126 10.14 1.95 13.86
CA ALA A 126 10.69 3.20 13.37
C ALA A 126 9.66 4.05 12.60
N TYR A 127 8.82 3.44 11.76
CA TYR A 127 7.78 4.18 11.04
C TYR A 127 6.72 4.76 11.97
N TYR A 128 6.32 4.01 13.01
CA TYR A 128 5.39 4.51 14.02
C TYR A 128 5.96 5.71 14.78
N GLU A 129 7.21 5.62 15.22
CA GLU A 129 7.94 6.72 15.91
C GLU A 129 8.06 7.95 15.01
N ASN A 130 8.23 7.77 13.70
CA ASN A 130 8.28 8.81 12.69
C ASN A 130 6.90 9.28 12.19
N GLY A 131 5.81 8.93 12.87
CA GLY A 131 4.48 9.50 12.66
C GLY A 131 3.57 8.75 11.69
N ALA A 132 3.98 7.61 11.13
CA ALA A 132 3.08 6.75 10.37
C ALA A 132 1.88 6.31 11.21
N LYS A 133 0.70 6.21 10.57
CA LYS A 133 -0.55 5.80 11.22
C LYS A 133 -1.07 4.47 10.67
N PHE A 134 -0.72 4.14 9.45
CA PHE A 134 -1.12 2.89 8.81
C PHE A 134 -0.04 2.43 7.83
N CYS A 135 -0.11 1.15 7.48
CA CYS A 135 0.79 0.55 6.50
C CYS A 135 0.01 -0.15 5.39
N LYS A 136 0.66 -0.38 4.26
CA LYS A 136 0.13 -1.14 3.14
C LYS A 136 1.08 -2.25 2.74
N TRP A 137 0.50 -3.41 2.43
CA TRP A 137 1.19 -4.55 1.82
C TRP A 137 0.31 -5.14 0.73
N ARG A 138 0.86 -5.20 -0.48
CA ARG A 138 0.18 -5.74 -1.66
C ARG A 138 0.72 -7.13 -1.98
N ALA A 139 -0.15 -8.14 -2.00
CA ALA A 139 0.11 -9.40 -2.66
C ALA A 139 -0.47 -9.35 -4.08
N VAL A 140 0.21 -10.00 -5.05
CA VAL A 140 -0.21 -10.01 -6.44
C VAL A 140 -0.53 -11.44 -6.85
N ILE A 141 -1.77 -11.67 -7.28
CA ILE A 141 -2.28 -12.98 -7.69
C ILE A 141 -2.69 -12.92 -9.16
N THR A 142 -2.13 -13.81 -9.97
CA THR A 142 -2.46 -13.94 -11.39
C THR A 142 -3.43 -15.10 -11.60
N ILE A 143 -4.47 -14.89 -12.40
CA ILE A 143 -5.37 -15.96 -12.84
C ILE A 143 -4.94 -16.40 -14.24
N GLY A 144 -4.84 -17.71 -14.45
CA GLY A 144 -4.48 -18.32 -15.73
C GLY A 144 -4.82 -19.80 -15.72
N ASN A 145 -4.24 -20.56 -16.67
CA ASN A 145 -4.41 -22.00 -16.73
C ASN A 145 -3.68 -22.64 -15.53
N ASP A 146 -4.42 -23.35 -14.69
CA ASP A 146 -3.94 -24.03 -13.48
C ASP A 146 -3.26 -23.09 -12.45
N ILE A 147 -3.49 -21.77 -12.52
CA ILE A 147 -3.05 -20.77 -11.55
C ILE A 147 -4.21 -19.84 -11.15
N PRO A 148 -4.25 -19.33 -9.90
CA PRO A 148 -3.23 -19.48 -8.87
C PRO A 148 -3.21 -20.88 -8.25
N SER A 149 -2.01 -21.38 -7.93
CA SER A 149 -1.83 -22.63 -7.16
C SER A 149 -2.14 -22.40 -5.67
N ASP A 150 -2.45 -23.49 -4.96
CA ASP A 150 -2.62 -23.45 -3.50
C ASP A 150 -1.37 -22.89 -2.82
N ALA A 151 -0.18 -23.26 -3.29
CA ALA A 151 1.08 -22.74 -2.78
C ALA A 151 1.21 -21.23 -2.89
N CYS A 152 0.77 -20.65 -4.02
CA CYS A 152 0.76 -19.19 -4.20
C CYS A 152 -0.20 -18.52 -3.24
N ILE A 153 -1.43 -19.03 -3.13
CA ILE A 153 -2.45 -18.48 -2.24
C ILE A 153 -1.99 -18.56 -0.78
N GLU A 154 -1.61 -19.75 -0.31
CA GLU A 154 -1.21 -19.95 1.09
C GLU A 154 0.00 -19.11 1.49
N SER A 155 1.02 -19.05 0.64
CA SER A 155 2.24 -18.28 0.92
C SER A 155 1.93 -16.77 1.04
N ASN A 156 1.14 -16.21 0.12
CA ASN A 156 0.77 -14.81 0.16
C ASN A 156 -0.19 -14.50 1.32
N MET A 157 -1.16 -15.36 1.62
CA MET A 157 -2.07 -15.18 2.75
C MET A 157 -1.32 -15.27 4.09
N ASN A 158 -0.36 -16.17 4.22
CA ASN A 158 0.50 -16.24 5.41
C ASN A 158 1.32 -14.95 5.58
N ALA A 159 1.92 -14.45 4.49
CA ALA A 159 2.68 -13.21 4.52
C ALA A 159 1.81 -12.01 4.94
N LEU A 160 0.60 -11.88 4.37
CA LEU A 160 -0.37 -10.83 4.70
C LEU A 160 -0.81 -10.91 6.18
N ALA A 161 -1.09 -12.11 6.70
CA ALA A 161 -1.50 -12.30 8.09
C ALA A 161 -0.38 -11.91 9.07
N ARG A 162 0.85 -12.32 8.80
CA ARG A 162 2.04 -11.96 9.60
C ARG A 162 2.29 -10.46 9.56
N TYR A 163 2.25 -9.86 8.39
CA TYR A 163 2.36 -8.42 8.21
C TYR A 163 1.31 -7.67 9.04
N ALA A 164 0.03 -8.06 8.93
CA ALA A 164 -1.05 -7.41 9.64
C ALA A 164 -0.86 -7.45 11.16
N SER A 165 -0.46 -8.62 11.69
CA SER A 165 -0.19 -8.78 13.12
C SER A 165 0.97 -7.90 13.59
N LEU A 166 2.05 -7.82 12.82
CA LEU A 166 3.20 -6.95 13.13
C LEU A 166 2.84 -5.47 13.11
N CYS A 167 1.99 -5.03 12.18
CA CYS A 167 1.47 -3.66 12.16
C CYS A 167 0.68 -3.35 13.42
N GLN A 168 -0.27 -4.21 13.79
CA GLN A 168 -1.11 -4.02 14.98
C GLN A 168 -0.28 -3.98 16.27
N GLU A 169 0.74 -4.82 16.38
CA GLU A 169 1.68 -4.81 17.50
C GLU A 169 2.33 -3.43 17.67
N ASN A 170 2.61 -2.73 16.57
CA ASN A 170 3.21 -1.40 16.54
C ASN A 170 2.17 -0.25 16.45
N ASN A 171 0.90 -0.49 16.78
CA ASN A 171 -0.18 0.50 16.71
C ASN A 171 -0.40 1.13 15.32
N LEU A 172 -0.05 0.41 14.26
CA LEU A 172 -0.27 0.79 12.88
C LEU A 172 -1.46 0.01 12.30
N VAL A 173 -2.37 0.69 11.61
CA VAL A 173 -3.49 0.01 10.93
C VAL A 173 -2.99 -0.65 9.65
N PRO A 174 -3.16 -1.97 9.45
CA PRO A 174 -2.74 -2.63 8.22
C PRO A 174 -3.78 -2.49 7.12
N ILE A 175 -3.37 -2.02 5.94
CA ILE A 175 -4.11 -2.24 4.69
C ILE A 175 -3.61 -3.55 4.09
N VAL A 176 -4.47 -4.56 4.12
CA VAL A 176 -4.23 -5.91 3.58
C VAL A 176 -4.77 -5.93 2.15
N GLU A 177 -3.88 -5.99 1.15
CA GLU A 177 -4.23 -5.89 -0.26
C GLU A 177 -3.88 -7.17 -1.03
N PRO A 178 -4.74 -8.21 -0.99
CA PRO A 178 -4.62 -9.36 -1.89
C PRO A 178 -5.19 -8.97 -3.26
N GLU A 179 -4.34 -8.44 -4.13
CA GLU A 179 -4.76 -7.98 -5.45
C GLU A 179 -4.75 -9.13 -6.46
N VAL A 180 -5.93 -9.48 -6.95
CA VAL A 180 -6.08 -10.33 -8.14
C VAL A 180 -6.00 -9.46 -9.39
N LEU A 181 -5.04 -9.76 -10.28
CA LEU A 181 -4.85 -8.98 -11.49
C LEU A 181 -6.04 -9.16 -12.44
N ILE A 182 -6.55 -8.04 -12.94
CA ILE A 182 -7.67 -8.02 -13.90
C ILE A 182 -7.27 -8.41 -15.32
N ASN A 183 -5.97 -8.48 -15.60
CA ASN A 183 -5.45 -8.82 -16.92
C ASN A 183 -5.61 -10.33 -17.18
N GLY A 184 -6.13 -10.68 -18.35
CA GLY A 184 -6.31 -12.07 -18.75
C GLY A 184 -7.64 -12.28 -19.48
N THR A 185 -8.01 -13.55 -19.67
CA THR A 185 -9.25 -13.97 -20.35
C THR A 185 -10.29 -14.55 -19.38
N HIS A 186 -10.02 -14.49 -18.07
CA HIS A 186 -10.92 -15.00 -17.04
C HIS A 186 -12.17 -14.10 -16.88
N SER A 187 -13.26 -14.71 -16.42
CA SER A 187 -14.50 -14.00 -16.14
C SER A 187 -14.46 -13.25 -14.80
N ILE A 188 -15.40 -12.34 -14.61
CA ILE A 188 -15.60 -11.68 -13.31
C ILE A 188 -15.93 -12.68 -12.20
N ASP A 189 -16.66 -13.77 -12.51
CA ASP A 189 -16.97 -14.82 -11.53
C ASP A 189 -15.72 -15.55 -11.06
N CYS A 190 -14.78 -15.82 -11.99
CA CYS A 190 -13.49 -16.42 -11.65
C CYS A 190 -12.66 -15.51 -10.75
N LEU A 191 -12.64 -14.21 -11.00
CA LEU A 191 -11.95 -13.22 -10.17
C LEU A 191 -12.55 -13.18 -8.77
N LEU A 192 -13.87 -13.14 -8.65
CA LEU A 192 -14.57 -13.12 -7.37
C LEU A 192 -14.38 -14.42 -6.58
N TYR A 193 -14.30 -15.55 -7.25
CA TYR A 193 -14.00 -16.83 -6.62
C TYR A 193 -12.58 -16.86 -6.03
N THR A 194 -11.62 -16.30 -6.74
CA THR A 194 -10.20 -16.25 -6.30
C THR A 194 -9.98 -15.32 -5.10
N SER A 195 -10.73 -14.23 -5.03
CA SER A 195 -10.63 -13.28 -3.90
C SER A 195 -12.02 -12.78 -3.49
N PRO A 196 -12.81 -13.62 -2.80
CA PRO A 196 -14.15 -13.25 -2.37
C PRO A 196 -14.09 -12.12 -1.34
N SER A 197 -14.94 -11.11 -1.54
CA SER A 197 -15.13 -10.03 -0.59
C SER A 197 -16.17 -10.43 0.48
N PRO A 198 -16.04 -9.97 1.73
CA PRO A 198 -17.10 -10.16 2.74
C PRO A 198 -18.48 -9.62 2.33
N ARG A 199 -18.54 -8.75 1.32
CA ARG A 199 -19.80 -8.26 0.75
C ARG A 199 -20.47 -9.29 -0.16
N ASP A 200 -19.71 -10.21 -0.73
CA ASP A 200 -20.22 -11.21 -1.68
C ASP A 200 -20.96 -12.34 -0.95
N SER A 201 -20.60 -12.62 0.30
CA SER A 201 -21.25 -13.62 1.16
C SER A 201 -22.69 -13.26 1.60
N ARG A 202 -23.14 -12.04 1.33
CA ARG A 202 -24.51 -11.58 1.66
C ARG A 202 -25.53 -11.84 0.55
N LYS A 203 -25.17 -12.53 -0.51
CA LYS A 203 -26.04 -12.88 -1.65
C LYS A 203 -26.51 -14.33 -1.67
N SER A 204 -26.32 -15.07 -0.56
CA SER A 204 -26.88 -16.42 -0.39
C SER A 204 -28.05 -16.41 0.57
#